data_41cdf06e9eec229ea94510ac694e7c5b
#
_entry.id   41cdf06e9eec229ea94510ac694e7c5b
#
_cell.length_a   1.000
_cell.length_b   1.000
_cell.length_c   1.000
_cell.angle_alpha   90.00
_cell.angle_beta   90.00
_cell.angle_gamma   90.00
#
_symmetry.space_group_name_H-M   'P 1'
#
loop_
_entity.id
_entity.type
_entity.pdbx_description
1 polymer ?
#
loop_
_entity_poly.entity_id
_entity_poly.type
_entity_poly.pdbx_seq_one_letter_code
_entity_poly.pdbx_strand_id
1 'polypeptide(L)'
;RDYYASRGLGDVYKRQLMHIFNPDTKENGGIFSQTQGWAILAESLLGHGDRAFEYFLESSPANMNDKAEVRILEPYVHGQFTESTRSPYAGRSHVHWLTGTGSTVMVGCVEGICGMRPNAEGLVISPSIPHTWDGFKIEKNFRGKHLSIDIQNPDHVQSGVKSMTVNGEAVEGNFVCECKMTEQTNIVVVLG
;
A
#
# COMPACT_ATOMS: atom_id res chain seq x y z
N ARG A 1 30.81 -3.31 -33.13
CA ARG A 1 30.08 -2.02 -33.21
C ARG A 1 29.90 -1.52 -31.82
N ASP A 2 30.55 -0.40 -31.54
CA ASP A 2 30.55 0.19 -30.21
C ASP A 2 29.19 0.83 -29.95
N TYR A 3 28.30 0.08 -29.30
CA TYR A 3 26.93 0.49 -28.93
C TYR A 3 26.92 1.75 -28.06
N TYR A 4 28.05 2.08 -27.46
CA TYR A 4 28.22 3.22 -26.55
C TYR A 4 28.54 4.52 -27.28
N ALA A 5 29.11 4.47 -28.46
CA ALA A 5 29.47 5.68 -29.23
C ALA A 5 28.28 6.54 -29.62
N SER A 6 27.07 5.96 -29.70
CA SER A 6 25.85 6.66 -30.07
C SER A 6 25.09 7.28 -28.89
N ARG A 7 25.43 6.97 -27.63
CA ARG A 7 24.70 7.38 -26.44
C ARG A 7 25.47 8.26 -25.45
N GLY A 8 26.72 8.54 -25.73
CA GLY A 8 27.61 9.39 -24.93
C GLY A 8 28.03 8.78 -23.59
N LEU A 9 29.00 9.43 -22.96
CA LEU A 9 29.65 8.97 -21.71
C LEU A 9 28.69 8.82 -20.52
N GLY A 10 27.58 9.55 -20.48
CA GLY A 10 26.59 9.46 -19.41
C GLY A 10 25.95 8.08 -19.25
N ASP A 11 25.70 7.37 -20.35
CA ASP A 11 25.15 6.01 -20.32
C ASP A 11 26.17 4.97 -19.89
N VAL A 12 27.46 5.20 -20.17
CA VAL A 12 28.55 4.34 -19.71
C VAL A 12 28.71 4.41 -18.20
N TYR A 13 28.66 5.60 -17.62
CA TYR A 13 28.75 5.78 -16.16
C TYR A 13 27.55 5.14 -15.43
N LYS A 14 26.34 5.28 -15.93
CA LYS A 14 25.16 4.63 -15.36
C LYS A 14 25.26 3.10 -15.37
N ARG A 15 25.81 2.52 -16.43
CA ARG A 15 26.01 1.07 -16.53
C ARG A 15 27.14 0.58 -15.64
N GLN A 16 28.22 1.37 -15.48
CA GLN A 16 29.32 1.03 -14.57
C GLN A 16 28.86 1.00 -13.12
N LEU A 17 27.99 1.93 -12.69
CA LEU A 17 27.41 1.93 -11.35
C LEU A 17 26.54 0.69 -11.10
N MET A 18 25.77 0.26 -12.09
CA MET A 18 24.99 -0.99 -11.95
C MET A 18 25.88 -2.22 -11.77
N HIS A 19 27.07 -2.28 -12.40
CA HIS A 19 28.01 -3.38 -12.25
C HIS A 19 28.79 -3.40 -10.92
N ILE A 20 28.68 -2.37 -10.08
CA ILE A 20 29.24 -2.38 -8.73
C ILE A 20 28.51 -3.41 -7.85
N PHE A 21 27.22 -3.63 -8.11
CA PHE A 21 26.43 -4.59 -7.36
C PHE A 21 26.48 -5.97 -8.02
N ASN A 22 26.48 -7.00 -7.19
CA ASN A 22 26.35 -8.37 -7.67
C ASN A 22 25.04 -8.54 -8.50
N PRO A 23 25.03 -9.43 -9.48
CA PRO A 23 23.78 -9.73 -10.19
C PRO A 23 22.62 -10.04 -9.24
N ASP A 24 21.45 -9.51 -9.58
CA ASP A 24 20.21 -9.64 -8.83
C ASP A 24 20.19 -9.00 -7.43
N THR A 25 21.10 -8.04 -7.20
CA THR A 25 21.11 -7.20 -6.00
C THR A 25 21.01 -5.72 -6.38
N LYS A 26 20.33 -4.94 -5.52
CA LYS A 26 20.14 -3.49 -5.73
C LYS A 26 19.78 -3.15 -7.19
N GLU A 27 20.44 -2.11 -7.74
CA GLU A 27 20.19 -1.61 -9.10
C GLU A 27 20.60 -2.60 -10.20
N ASN A 28 21.28 -3.70 -9.86
CA ASN A 28 21.65 -4.75 -10.81
C ASN A 28 20.66 -5.94 -10.81
N GLY A 29 19.36 -5.64 -10.77
CA GLY A 29 18.30 -6.65 -10.88
C GLY A 29 17.68 -7.08 -9.55
N GLY A 30 17.99 -6.40 -8.45
CA GLY A 30 17.32 -6.60 -7.16
C GLY A 30 15.87 -6.12 -7.20
N ILE A 31 15.02 -6.72 -6.38
CA ILE A 31 13.60 -6.39 -6.25
C ILE A 31 13.44 -5.34 -5.15
N PHE A 32 13.21 -4.09 -5.54
CA PHE A 32 12.96 -3.01 -4.60
C PHE A 32 11.54 -3.08 -4.05
N SER A 33 11.43 -3.08 -2.72
CA SER A 33 10.14 -3.32 -2.03
C SER A 33 9.25 -2.07 -1.94
N GLN A 34 9.80 -0.85 -2.06
CA GLN A 34 9.05 0.40 -1.92
C GLN A 34 7.90 0.51 -2.93
N THR A 35 8.08 0.01 -4.15
CA THR A 35 7.07 0.05 -5.22
C THR A 35 5.84 -0.79 -4.92
N GLN A 36 5.90 -1.71 -3.96
CA GLN A 36 4.76 -2.54 -3.57
C GLN A 36 3.61 -1.69 -3.01
N GLY A 37 3.92 -0.67 -2.20
CA GLY A 37 2.90 0.25 -1.71
C GLY A 37 2.18 1.01 -2.83
N TRP A 38 2.89 1.35 -3.91
CA TRP A 38 2.27 1.98 -5.08
C TRP A 38 1.38 1.01 -5.86
N ALA A 39 1.79 -0.26 -5.98
CA ALA A 39 0.97 -1.29 -6.61
C ALA A 39 -0.32 -1.54 -5.82
N ILE A 40 -0.24 -1.65 -4.48
CA ILE A 40 -1.41 -1.76 -3.61
C ILE A 40 -2.36 -0.58 -3.81
N LEU A 41 -1.83 0.65 -3.79
CA LEU A 41 -2.64 1.85 -3.99
C LEU A 41 -3.29 1.88 -5.37
N ALA A 42 -2.55 1.53 -6.43
CA ALA A 42 -3.05 1.52 -7.80
C ALA A 42 -4.21 0.52 -7.98
N GLU A 43 -4.05 -0.72 -7.51
CA GLU A 43 -5.13 -1.73 -7.56
C GLU A 43 -6.34 -1.30 -6.75
N SER A 44 -6.12 -0.70 -5.57
CA SER A 44 -7.21 -0.16 -4.76
C SER A 44 -7.98 0.96 -5.48
N LEU A 45 -7.27 1.88 -6.15
CA LEU A 45 -7.91 2.96 -6.92
C LEU A 45 -8.70 2.45 -8.13
N LEU A 46 -8.32 1.31 -8.68
CA LEU A 46 -9.05 0.62 -9.75
C LEU A 46 -10.24 -0.20 -9.22
N GLY A 47 -10.40 -0.32 -7.89
CA GLY A 47 -11.46 -1.10 -7.27
C GLY A 47 -11.19 -2.61 -7.20
N HIS A 48 -9.95 -3.03 -7.41
CA HIS A 48 -9.51 -4.43 -7.37
C HIS A 48 -9.07 -4.83 -5.95
N GLY A 49 -10.01 -4.88 -5.00
CA GLY A 49 -9.73 -5.10 -3.58
C GLY A 49 -9.02 -6.42 -3.27
N ASP A 50 -9.40 -7.50 -3.92
CA ASP A 50 -8.74 -8.81 -3.77
C ASP A 50 -7.26 -8.73 -4.15
N ARG A 51 -6.95 -8.12 -5.29
CA ARG A 51 -5.58 -7.97 -5.78
C ARG A 51 -4.75 -7.03 -4.92
N ALA A 52 -5.34 -5.92 -4.48
CA ALA A 52 -4.67 -4.99 -3.59
C ALA A 52 -4.27 -5.66 -2.27
N PHE A 53 -5.16 -6.47 -1.71
CA PHE A 53 -4.90 -7.21 -0.48
C PHE A 53 -3.89 -8.36 -0.67
N GLU A 54 -3.92 -9.06 -1.80
CA GLU A 54 -2.92 -10.04 -2.18
C GLU A 54 -1.52 -9.42 -2.19
N TYR A 55 -1.34 -8.27 -2.86
CA TYR A 55 -0.06 -7.55 -2.90
C TYR A 55 0.38 -7.06 -1.52
N PHE A 56 -0.57 -6.64 -0.68
CA PHE A 56 -0.27 -6.31 0.71
C PHE A 56 0.29 -7.53 1.47
N LEU A 57 -0.37 -8.68 1.38
CA LEU A 57 0.08 -9.91 2.04
C LEU A 57 1.46 -10.36 1.54
N GLU A 58 1.70 -10.33 0.22
CA GLU A 58 2.98 -10.69 -0.38
C GLU A 58 4.13 -9.77 0.07
N SER A 59 3.85 -8.50 0.36
CA SER A 59 4.83 -7.53 0.83
C SER A 59 4.94 -7.43 2.35
N SER A 60 4.00 -8.01 3.09
CA SER A 60 3.95 -7.92 4.56
C SER A 60 5.03 -8.76 5.22
N PRO A 61 5.89 -8.17 6.07
CA PRO A 61 6.92 -8.92 6.81
C PRO A 61 6.33 -10.05 7.66
N ALA A 62 5.21 -9.81 8.33
CA ALA A 62 4.55 -10.79 9.18
C ALA A 62 4.07 -12.04 8.41
N ASN A 63 3.67 -11.86 7.14
CA ASN A 63 3.24 -12.95 6.27
C ASN A 63 4.40 -13.76 5.68
N MET A 64 5.65 -13.35 5.94
CA MET A 64 6.87 -14.00 5.46
C MET A 64 7.62 -14.75 6.58
N ASN A 65 6.99 -14.97 7.72
CA ASN A 65 7.64 -15.62 8.87
C ASN A 65 7.98 -17.09 8.65
N ASP A 66 7.26 -17.78 7.80
CA ASP A 66 7.57 -19.13 7.31
C ASP A 66 8.86 -19.18 6.47
N LYS A 67 9.30 -18.03 5.95
CA LYS A 67 10.52 -17.86 5.17
C LYS A 67 11.61 -17.06 5.90
N ALA A 68 11.55 -17.00 7.23
CA ALA A 68 12.44 -16.19 8.05
C ALA A 68 13.93 -16.51 7.82
N GLU A 69 14.28 -17.78 7.67
CA GLU A 69 15.65 -18.25 7.43
C GLU A 69 16.20 -17.84 6.05
N VAL A 70 15.32 -17.66 5.07
CA VAL A 70 15.69 -17.17 3.74
C VAL A 70 15.75 -15.64 3.75
N ARG A 71 14.72 -15.00 4.30
CA ARG A 71 14.57 -13.55 4.32
C ARG A 71 15.61 -12.83 5.16
N ILE A 72 16.00 -13.39 6.30
CA ILE A 72 17.04 -12.91 7.26
C ILE A 72 16.81 -11.48 7.77
N LEU A 73 15.59 -11.05 7.94
CA LEU A 73 15.23 -9.80 8.62
C LEU A 73 14.30 -10.10 9.80
N GLU A 74 14.18 -9.14 10.69
CA GLU A 74 13.21 -9.18 11.77
C GLU A 74 11.78 -9.36 11.20
N PRO A 75 10.92 -10.14 11.88
CA PRO A 75 9.61 -10.53 11.33
C PRO A 75 8.62 -9.38 11.11
N TYR A 76 8.93 -8.20 11.59
CA TYR A 76 8.10 -6.98 11.50
C TYR A 76 8.73 -5.87 10.66
N VAL A 77 9.87 -6.11 10.03
CA VAL A 77 10.64 -5.07 9.33
C VAL A 77 10.58 -5.25 7.81
N HIS A 78 10.27 -4.19 7.11
CA HIS A 78 10.44 -4.12 5.65
C HIS A 78 11.91 -3.94 5.26
N GLY A 79 12.38 -4.73 4.31
CA GLY A 79 13.65 -4.50 3.65
C GLY A 79 13.55 -3.50 2.49
N GLN A 80 14.66 -2.92 2.09
CA GLN A 80 14.73 -2.03 0.93
C GLN A 80 14.59 -2.81 -0.37
N PHE A 81 15.30 -3.94 -0.47
CA PHE A 81 15.26 -4.82 -1.63
C PHE A 81 15.43 -6.28 -1.22
N THR A 82 15.00 -7.17 -2.11
CA THR A 82 15.18 -8.62 -2.00
C THR A 82 16.01 -9.09 -3.18
N GLU A 83 16.93 -10.02 -2.95
CA GLU A 83 17.73 -10.63 -4.00
C GLU A 83 16.84 -11.46 -4.94
N SER A 84 17.02 -11.27 -6.24
CA SER A 84 16.23 -11.94 -7.27
C SER A 84 16.77 -13.34 -7.60
N THR A 85 16.14 -14.01 -8.54
CA THR A 85 16.25 -15.46 -8.78
C THR A 85 17.59 -15.96 -9.21
N ARG A 86 18.47 -15.13 -9.80
CA ARG A 86 19.82 -15.53 -10.24
C ARG A 86 20.87 -15.40 -9.13
N SER A 87 20.51 -14.74 -8.00
CA SER A 87 21.40 -14.71 -6.85
C SER A 87 21.45 -16.08 -6.18
N PRO A 88 22.62 -16.52 -5.68
CA PRO A 88 22.74 -17.69 -4.84
C PRO A 88 21.99 -17.54 -3.50
N TYR A 89 21.55 -16.33 -3.18
CA TYR A 89 20.79 -15.99 -1.98
C TYR A 89 19.40 -15.44 -2.32
N ALA A 90 18.79 -15.94 -3.38
CA ALA A 90 17.45 -15.52 -3.83
C ALA A 90 16.44 -15.52 -2.66
N GLY A 91 15.69 -14.44 -2.51
CA GLY A 91 14.73 -14.25 -1.42
C GLY A 91 15.31 -13.53 -0.18
N ARG A 92 16.63 -13.39 -0.07
CA ARG A 92 17.26 -12.64 1.03
C ARG A 92 16.93 -11.16 0.90
N SER A 93 16.39 -10.57 1.96
CA SER A 93 16.13 -9.13 2.04
C SER A 93 17.28 -8.38 2.70
N HIS A 94 17.44 -7.12 2.32
CA HIS A 94 18.52 -6.26 2.76
C HIS A 94 18.08 -4.86 3.13
N VAL A 95 18.93 -4.16 3.88
CA VAL A 95 18.80 -2.75 4.28
C VAL A 95 17.47 -2.54 5.01
N HIS A 96 17.34 -3.20 6.16
CA HIS A 96 16.26 -2.98 7.09
C HIS A 96 16.36 -1.59 7.74
N TRP A 97 15.25 -1.03 8.18
CA TRP A 97 15.13 0.29 8.84
C TRP A 97 15.45 1.50 7.95
N LEU A 98 16.15 1.33 6.82
CA LEU A 98 16.54 2.40 5.90
C LEU A 98 15.80 2.25 4.55
N THR A 99 14.48 2.27 4.58
CA THR A 99 13.65 2.11 3.38
C THR A 99 12.35 2.88 3.49
N GLY A 100 11.87 3.41 2.38
CA GLY A 100 10.54 3.98 2.28
C GLY A 100 9.41 2.94 2.16
N THR A 101 9.72 1.64 2.15
CA THR A 101 8.73 0.58 1.94
C THR A 101 7.61 0.61 2.98
N GLY A 102 7.97 0.73 4.27
CA GLY A 102 6.98 0.76 5.34
C GLY A 102 5.97 1.91 5.19
N SER A 103 6.43 3.11 4.82
CA SER A 103 5.55 4.26 4.62
C SER A 103 4.69 4.12 3.37
N THR A 104 5.24 3.63 2.25
CA THR A 104 4.44 3.45 1.02
C THR A 104 3.41 2.35 1.16
N VAL A 105 3.74 1.24 1.83
CA VAL A 105 2.78 0.16 2.13
C VAL A 105 1.70 0.66 3.08
N MET A 106 2.05 1.46 4.11
CA MET A 106 1.07 2.08 5.00
C MET A 106 0.10 2.99 4.24
N VAL A 107 0.59 3.81 3.32
CA VAL A 107 -0.27 4.64 2.44
C VAL A 107 -1.15 3.74 1.57
N GLY A 108 -0.59 2.69 0.96
CA GLY A 108 -1.36 1.71 0.18
C GLY A 108 -2.49 1.07 1.00
N CYS A 109 -2.25 0.74 2.27
CA CYS A 109 -3.27 0.19 3.15
C CYS A 109 -4.31 1.23 3.56
N VAL A 110 -3.88 2.38 4.09
CA VAL A 110 -4.78 3.38 4.68
C VAL A 110 -5.57 4.12 3.60
N GLU A 111 -4.91 4.61 2.57
CA GLU A 111 -5.55 5.38 1.50
C GLU A 111 -6.12 4.50 0.38
N GLY A 112 -5.52 3.32 0.16
CA GLY A 112 -5.97 2.34 -0.82
C GLY A 112 -7.00 1.38 -0.24
N ILE A 113 -6.58 0.33 0.47
CA ILE A 113 -7.46 -0.74 0.93
C ILE A 113 -8.55 -0.20 1.85
N CYS A 114 -8.19 0.55 2.91
CA CYS A 114 -9.18 1.16 3.81
C CYS A 114 -9.91 2.35 3.18
N GLY A 115 -9.35 2.96 2.14
CA GLY A 115 -9.96 4.03 1.38
C GLY A 115 -10.07 5.37 2.10
N MET A 116 -9.23 5.62 3.11
CA MET A 116 -9.27 6.85 3.93
C MET A 116 -8.37 7.92 3.32
N ARG A 117 -8.91 8.75 2.41
CA ARG A 117 -8.15 9.77 1.68
C ARG A 117 -8.49 11.19 2.13
N PRO A 118 -7.61 11.83 2.91
CA PRO A 118 -7.80 13.22 3.32
C PRO A 118 -7.60 14.19 2.14
N ASN A 119 -8.39 15.27 2.14
CA ASN A 119 -8.18 16.42 1.26
C ASN A 119 -8.33 17.72 2.07
N ALA A 120 -8.21 18.88 1.43
CA ALA A 120 -8.28 20.18 2.12
C ALA A 120 -9.60 20.41 2.88
N GLU A 121 -10.70 19.86 2.39
CA GLU A 121 -12.06 20.12 2.86
C GLU A 121 -12.63 19.04 3.78
N GLY A 122 -11.99 17.85 3.84
CA GLY A 122 -12.49 16.73 4.64
C GLY A 122 -11.85 15.39 4.31
N LEU A 123 -12.66 14.34 4.31
CA LEU A 123 -12.23 12.96 4.14
C LEU A 123 -13.06 12.27 3.05
N VAL A 124 -12.40 11.73 2.03
CA VAL A 124 -13.01 10.79 1.10
C VAL A 124 -12.91 9.39 1.71
N ILE A 125 -14.01 8.64 1.72
CA ILE A 125 -14.06 7.25 2.17
C ILE A 125 -14.46 6.37 1.00
N SER A 126 -13.50 5.61 0.49
CA SER A 126 -13.66 4.77 -0.70
C SER A 126 -12.86 3.47 -0.56
N PRO A 127 -13.32 2.55 0.29
CA PRO A 127 -12.65 1.28 0.53
C PRO A 127 -12.53 0.43 -0.74
N SER A 128 -11.43 -0.33 -0.82
CA SER A 128 -11.22 -1.37 -1.82
C SER A 128 -10.69 -2.60 -1.11
N ILE A 129 -11.59 -3.50 -0.75
CA ILE A 129 -11.35 -4.63 0.17
C ILE A 129 -11.59 -5.97 -0.51
N PRO A 130 -11.06 -7.08 0.04
CA PRO A 130 -11.43 -8.40 -0.42
C PRO A 130 -12.93 -8.64 -0.39
N HIS A 131 -13.48 -9.24 -1.45
CA HIS A 131 -14.89 -9.60 -1.51
C HIS A 131 -15.34 -10.52 -0.37
N THR A 132 -14.39 -11.24 0.25
CA THR A 132 -14.65 -12.15 1.38
C THR A 132 -14.84 -11.45 2.73
N TRP A 133 -14.57 -10.14 2.80
CA TRP A 133 -14.75 -9.39 4.04
C TRP A 133 -16.20 -8.88 4.16
N ASP A 134 -16.82 -9.13 5.32
CA ASP A 134 -18.14 -8.59 5.66
C ASP A 134 -18.11 -7.07 5.95
N GLY A 135 -16.90 -6.54 6.16
CA GLY A 135 -16.63 -5.14 6.51
C GLY A 135 -15.51 -5.02 7.53
N PHE A 136 -15.33 -3.82 8.06
CA PHE A 136 -14.33 -3.52 9.08
C PHE A 136 -14.63 -2.20 9.79
N LYS A 137 -13.97 -1.94 10.93
CA LYS A 137 -14.12 -0.69 11.68
C LYS A 137 -12.78 0.02 11.79
N ILE A 138 -12.84 1.35 11.77
CA ILE A 138 -11.67 2.22 11.97
C ILE A 138 -12.01 3.26 13.03
N GLU A 139 -11.11 3.41 14.00
CA GLU A 139 -11.07 4.55 14.90
C GLU A 139 -9.92 5.45 14.46
N LYS A 140 -10.21 6.71 14.19
CA LYS A 140 -9.23 7.65 13.63
C LYS A 140 -9.36 9.04 14.23
N ASN A 141 -8.23 9.58 14.69
CA ASN A 141 -8.14 11.01 14.98
C ASN A 141 -7.88 11.78 13.68
N PHE A 142 -8.75 12.71 13.36
CA PHE A 142 -8.68 13.54 12.17
C PHE A 142 -8.90 15.00 12.51
N ARG A 143 -7.87 15.83 12.42
CA ARG A 143 -7.90 17.27 12.68
C ARG A 143 -8.53 17.64 14.02
N GLY A 144 -8.15 16.92 15.07
CA GLY A 144 -8.64 17.13 16.44
C GLY A 144 -10.01 16.54 16.74
N LYS A 145 -10.63 15.85 15.79
CA LYS A 145 -11.89 15.15 15.94
C LYS A 145 -11.66 13.65 15.97
N HIS A 146 -12.46 12.92 16.72
CA HIS A 146 -12.44 11.47 16.78
C HIS A 146 -13.51 10.88 15.85
N LEU A 147 -13.10 10.08 14.88
CA LEU A 147 -13.98 9.43 13.92
C LEU A 147 -14.07 7.94 14.23
N SER A 148 -15.29 7.44 14.43
CA SER A 148 -15.61 6.01 14.44
C SER A 148 -16.28 5.66 13.11
N ILE A 149 -15.63 4.83 12.29
CA ILE A 149 -16.05 4.53 10.93
C ILE A 149 -16.36 3.04 10.84
N ASP A 150 -17.59 2.70 10.49
CA ASP A 150 -18.08 1.33 10.30
C ASP A 150 -18.32 1.09 8.80
N ILE A 151 -17.50 0.24 8.20
CA ILE A 151 -17.62 -0.16 6.81
C ILE A 151 -18.33 -1.51 6.77
N GLN A 152 -19.44 -1.60 6.05
CA GLN A 152 -20.27 -2.78 5.91
C GLN A 152 -20.28 -3.24 4.45
N ASN A 153 -20.10 -4.54 4.21
CA ASN A 153 -20.04 -5.12 2.86
C ASN A 153 -21.05 -6.29 2.71
N PRO A 154 -22.36 -6.05 2.83
CA PRO A 154 -23.37 -7.11 2.76
C PRO A 154 -23.47 -7.74 1.37
N ASP A 155 -23.10 -7.01 0.33
CA ASP A 155 -23.17 -7.46 -1.06
C ASP A 155 -21.85 -8.14 -1.52
N HIS A 156 -20.85 -8.28 -0.63
CA HIS A 156 -19.54 -8.90 -0.89
C HIS A 156 -18.85 -8.35 -2.14
N VAL A 157 -18.92 -7.04 -2.33
CA VAL A 157 -18.22 -6.32 -3.42
C VAL A 157 -16.81 -5.97 -3.02
N GLN A 158 -15.94 -5.71 -4.00
CA GLN A 158 -14.57 -5.28 -3.74
C GLN A 158 -14.45 -3.77 -3.51
N SER A 159 -15.39 -2.98 -4.03
CA SER A 159 -15.38 -1.52 -3.96
C SER A 159 -16.76 -0.95 -4.29
N GLY A 160 -16.89 0.37 -4.13
CA GLY A 160 -18.15 1.09 -4.37
C GLY A 160 -18.84 1.46 -3.06
N VAL A 161 -19.30 2.71 -2.95
CA VAL A 161 -20.08 3.19 -1.81
C VAL A 161 -21.53 3.32 -2.26
N LYS A 162 -22.39 2.45 -1.74
CA LYS A 162 -23.83 2.42 -1.99
C LYS A 162 -24.57 3.48 -1.18
N SER A 163 -24.19 3.63 0.09
CA SER A 163 -24.74 4.65 0.98
C SER A 163 -23.76 5.01 2.08
N MET A 164 -23.88 6.23 2.59
CA MET A 164 -23.10 6.72 3.72
C MET A 164 -23.96 7.59 4.64
N THR A 165 -23.75 7.45 5.95
CA THR A 165 -24.33 8.35 6.96
C THR A 165 -23.24 8.94 7.85
N VAL A 166 -23.43 10.18 8.28
CA VAL A 166 -22.58 10.87 9.25
C VAL A 166 -23.46 11.30 10.41
N ASN A 167 -23.18 10.81 11.62
CA ASN A 167 -23.99 11.03 12.82
C ASN A 167 -25.49 10.71 12.62
N GLY A 168 -25.78 9.69 11.79
CA GLY A 168 -27.12 9.25 11.46
C GLY A 168 -27.79 10.01 10.30
N GLU A 169 -27.19 11.08 9.80
CA GLU A 169 -27.69 11.82 8.64
C GLU A 169 -27.09 11.28 7.34
N ALA A 170 -27.95 11.06 6.33
CA ALA A 170 -27.48 10.57 5.02
C ALA A 170 -26.61 11.62 4.33
N VAL A 171 -25.52 11.14 3.68
CA VAL A 171 -24.61 11.94 2.89
C VAL A 171 -24.55 11.34 1.48
N GLU A 172 -24.66 12.19 0.46
CA GLU A 172 -24.54 11.78 -0.92
C GLU A 172 -23.08 11.52 -1.31
N GLY A 173 -22.83 10.42 -1.99
CA GLY A 173 -21.49 10.02 -2.42
C GLY A 173 -20.62 9.47 -1.29
N ASN A 174 -19.32 9.71 -1.38
CA ASN A 174 -18.30 9.13 -0.50
C ASN A 174 -17.39 10.18 0.17
N PHE A 175 -17.82 11.44 0.21
CA PHE A 175 -17.06 12.54 0.80
C PHE A 175 -17.71 13.06 2.06
N VAL A 176 -16.95 13.12 3.14
CA VAL A 176 -17.37 13.71 4.41
C VAL A 176 -16.68 15.06 4.59
N CYS A 177 -17.46 16.16 4.45
CA CYS A 177 -16.96 17.51 4.74
C CYS A 177 -16.58 17.62 6.22
N GLU A 178 -15.47 18.28 6.52
CA GLU A 178 -15.07 18.58 7.90
C GLU A 178 -16.13 19.41 8.64
N CYS A 179 -16.91 20.22 7.92
CA CYS A 179 -18.03 20.99 8.43
C CYS A 179 -19.16 20.16 9.06
N LYS A 180 -19.28 18.87 8.69
CA LYS A 180 -20.25 17.91 9.27
C LYS A 180 -19.67 17.07 10.41
N MET A 181 -18.37 17.20 10.68
CA MET A 181 -17.70 16.44 11.73
C MET A 181 -17.79 17.20 13.07
N THR A 182 -18.18 16.50 14.12
CA THR A 182 -18.17 16.95 15.52
C THR A 182 -16.93 16.38 16.23
N GLU A 183 -16.73 16.70 17.52
CA GLU A 183 -15.62 16.14 18.33
C GLU A 183 -15.64 14.59 18.32
N GLN A 184 -16.84 14.00 18.36
CA GLN A 184 -17.08 12.58 18.20
C GLN A 184 -17.99 12.39 16.98
N THR A 185 -17.49 11.77 15.93
CA THR A 185 -18.21 11.60 14.67
C THR A 185 -18.35 10.13 14.34
N ASN A 186 -19.58 9.65 14.19
CA ASN A 186 -19.88 8.29 13.75
C ASN A 186 -20.20 8.29 12.25
N ILE A 187 -19.51 7.45 11.49
CA ILE A 187 -19.69 7.31 10.06
C ILE A 187 -20.01 5.84 9.77
N VAL A 188 -21.10 5.60 9.06
CA VAL A 188 -21.43 4.25 8.56
C VAL A 188 -21.42 4.29 7.04
N VAL A 189 -20.70 3.36 6.44
CA VAL A 189 -20.56 3.22 4.99
C VAL A 189 -21.00 1.82 4.59
N VAL A 190 -21.93 1.72 3.64
CA VAL A 190 -22.35 0.44 3.05
C VAL A 190 -21.79 0.37 1.64
N LEU A 191 -21.09 -0.71 1.35
CA LEU A 191 -20.58 -1.01 0.02
C LEU A 191 -21.64 -1.72 -0.84
N GLY A 192 -21.59 -1.52 -2.19
CA GLY A 192 -22.54 -2.14 -3.13
C GLY A 192 -22.53 -1.47 -4.50
#